data_67ff8994dfca8216b2ab969eee2de04a
#
_entry.id   67ff8994dfca8216b2ab969eee2de04a
#
_cell.length_a   1.000
_cell.length_b   1.000
_cell.length_c   1.000
_cell.angle_alpha   90.00
_cell.angle_beta   90.00
_cell.angle_gamma   90.00
#
_symmetry.space_group_name_H-M   'P 1'
#
loop_
_entity.id
_entity.type
_entity.pdbx_description
1 polymer ?
#
loop_
_entity_poly.entity_id
_entity_poly.type
_entity_poly.pdbx_seq_one_letter_code
_entity_poly.pdbx_strand_id
1 'polypeptide(L)' 'VKKLQGETFLLSANELRSGKVVFFTSKGWSSSSSEAIKIKVDEIDRYEEISIEEEKKCIIISPKFVELDDS' A
#
# COMPACT_ATOMS: atom_id res chain seq x y z
N VAL A 1 -19.67 -14.88 -8.35
CA VAL A 1 -19.02 -13.83 -8.62
C VAL A 1 -18.42 -13.18 -7.46
N LYS A 2 -17.26 -12.76 -7.58
CA LYS A 2 -16.64 -12.21 -6.59
C LYS A 2 -17.00 -10.84 -6.31
N LYS A 3 -17.25 -10.51 -5.22
CA LYS A 3 -17.60 -9.27 -4.94
C LYS A 3 -16.47 -8.50 -4.74
N LEU A 4 -16.24 -7.52 -5.18
CA LEU A 4 -15.21 -6.69 -4.96
C LEU A 4 -15.36 -5.96 -3.77
N GLN A 5 -15.89 -6.49 -2.76
CA GLN A 5 -16.05 -5.76 -1.69
C GLN A 5 -14.86 -5.51 -1.11
N GLY A 6 -13.83 -5.97 -1.37
CA GLY A 6 -12.61 -5.66 -0.88
C GLY A 6 -12.57 -5.30 0.52
N GLU A 7 -12.41 -6.16 1.41
CA GLU A 7 -12.34 -5.77 2.74
C GLU A 7 -10.91 -5.55 3.18
N THR A 8 -9.92 -5.98 2.46
CA THR A 8 -8.51 -5.89 2.85
C THR A 8 -7.70 -5.40 1.68
N PHE A 9 -6.82 -4.46 1.94
CA PHE A 9 -5.99 -3.90 0.91
C PHE A 9 -4.53 -3.81 1.33
N LEU A 10 -3.64 -3.68 0.37
CA LEU A 10 -2.24 -3.43 0.66
C LEU A 10 -1.91 -2.07 0.06
N LEU A 11 -1.03 -1.33 0.69
CA LEU A 11 -0.63 -0.03 0.17
C LEU A 11 0.64 -0.26 -0.64
N SER A 12 0.58 0.02 -1.92
CA SER A 12 1.68 -0.22 -2.82
C SER A 12 2.15 1.09 -3.44
N ALA A 13 3.38 1.17 -3.80
CA ALA A 13 3.91 2.37 -4.45
C ALA A 13 5.18 1.99 -5.18
N ASN A 14 5.77 2.95 -5.91
CA ASN A 14 7.03 2.70 -6.58
C ASN A 14 8.11 3.48 -5.85
N GLU A 15 9.22 2.83 -5.58
CA GLU A 15 10.30 3.51 -4.89
C GLU A 15 10.95 4.46 -5.87
N LEU A 16 11.14 5.71 -5.47
CA LEU A 16 11.62 6.72 -6.38
C LEU A 16 13.00 6.40 -6.92
N ARG A 17 13.89 5.94 -6.10
CA ARG A 17 15.22 5.68 -6.57
C ARG A 17 15.35 4.51 -7.49
N SER A 18 14.77 3.40 -7.21
CA SER A 18 14.94 2.20 -7.99
C SER A 18 13.79 1.92 -8.94
N GLY A 19 12.66 2.57 -8.76
CA GLY A 19 11.51 2.28 -9.58
C GLY A 19 10.83 0.97 -9.23
N LYS A 20 11.30 0.27 -8.20
CA LYS A 20 10.70 -1.00 -7.87
C LYS A 20 9.40 -0.83 -7.12
N VAL A 21 8.52 -1.79 -7.26
CA VAL A 21 7.25 -1.77 -6.55
C VAL A 21 7.53 -2.15 -5.11
N VAL A 22 7.04 -1.37 -4.18
CA VAL A 22 7.22 -1.64 -2.76
C VAL A 22 5.89 -1.59 -2.06
N PHE A 23 5.80 -2.18 -0.88
CA PHE A 23 4.58 -2.22 -0.12
C PHE A 23 4.84 -1.70 1.29
N PHE A 24 3.86 -1.05 1.86
CA PHE A 24 4.02 -0.47 3.18
C PHE A 24 3.89 -1.56 4.23
N THR A 25 4.86 -1.66 5.12
CA THR A 25 4.85 -2.67 6.17
C THR A 25 5.01 -1.97 7.51
N SER A 26 4.94 -2.71 8.58
CA SER A 26 5.07 -2.12 9.90
C SER A 26 6.48 -1.56 10.11
N LYS A 27 7.43 -1.96 9.29
CA LYS A 27 8.77 -1.45 9.42
C LYS A 27 9.12 -0.47 8.33
N GLY A 28 8.19 -0.10 7.48
CA GLY A 28 8.46 0.83 6.40
C GLY A 28 8.14 0.17 5.07
N TRP A 29 8.79 0.66 4.00
CA TRP A 29 8.50 0.12 2.68
C TRP A 29 9.37 -1.08 2.37
N SER A 30 8.80 -2.09 1.80
CA SER A 30 9.52 -3.31 1.49
C SER A 30 9.06 -3.84 0.15
N SER A 31 9.91 -4.54 -0.57
CA SER A 31 9.54 -5.11 -1.84
C SER A 31 8.81 -6.44 -1.63
N SER A 32 8.67 -6.89 -0.41
CA SER A 32 8.01 -8.16 -0.14
C SER A 32 6.56 -7.94 0.23
N SER A 33 5.65 -8.40 -0.60
CA SER A 33 4.23 -8.20 -0.33
C SER A 33 3.78 -9.02 0.87
N SER A 34 4.52 -10.07 1.20
CA SER A 34 4.10 -10.91 2.30
C SER A 34 4.24 -10.18 3.64
N GLU A 35 5.05 -9.12 3.68
CA GLU A 35 5.21 -8.37 4.90
C GLU A 35 4.31 -7.15 4.94
N ALA A 36 3.54 -6.90 3.90
CA ALA A 36 2.71 -5.72 3.83
C ALA A 36 1.62 -5.74 4.88
N ILE A 37 1.28 -4.57 5.40
CA ILE A 37 0.21 -4.46 6.36
C ILE A 37 -1.10 -4.65 5.64
N LYS A 38 -2.00 -5.42 6.21
CA LYS A 38 -3.30 -5.63 5.62
C LYS A 38 -4.21 -4.53 6.14
N ILE A 39 -4.65 -3.67 5.25
CA ILE A 39 -5.43 -2.50 5.61
C ILE A 39 -6.89 -2.74 5.34
N LYS A 40 -7.73 -2.46 6.35
CA LYS A 40 -9.15 -2.66 6.15
C LYS A 40 -9.77 -1.44 5.54
N VAL A 41 -10.89 -1.61 4.92
CA VAL A 41 -11.52 -0.53 4.18
C VAL A 41 -11.78 0.69 5.05
N ASP A 42 -12.07 0.52 6.32
CA ASP A 42 -12.34 1.67 7.14
C ASP A 42 -11.07 2.34 7.63
N GLU A 43 -9.89 1.82 7.27
CA GLU A 43 -8.64 2.43 7.63
C GLU A 43 -7.96 3.05 6.42
N ILE A 44 -8.55 2.95 5.26
CA ILE A 44 -7.92 3.47 4.06
C ILE A 44 -7.60 4.95 4.15
N ASP A 45 -8.50 5.75 4.70
CA ASP A 45 -8.26 7.19 4.78
C ASP A 45 -7.01 7.46 5.59
N ARG A 46 -6.79 6.71 6.65
CA ARG A 46 -5.68 6.93 7.49
C ARG A 46 -4.40 6.62 6.75
N TYR A 47 -4.35 5.50 6.04
CA TYR A 47 -3.14 5.12 5.34
C TYR A 47 -2.95 5.97 4.09
N GLU A 48 -4.03 6.57 3.57
CA GLU A 48 -3.89 7.44 2.44
C GLU A 48 -3.13 8.69 2.88
N GLU A 49 -3.39 9.19 4.07
CA GLU A 49 -2.66 10.34 4.55
C GLU A 49 -1.19 10.00 4.75
N ILE A 50 -0.90 8.79 5.21
CA ILE A 50 0.46 8.37 5.40
C ILE A 50 1.15 8.32 4.04
N SER A 51 0.48 7.81 3.00
CA SER A 51 1.08 7.70 1.70
C SER A 51 1.39 9.08 1.12
N ILE A 52 0.53 10.07 1.37
CA ILE A 52 0.74 11.41 0.88
C ILE A 52 1.97 12.00 1.55
N GLU A 53 2.13 11.75 2.84
CA GLU A 53 3.27 12.27 3.53
C GLU A 53 4.56 11.62 3.03
N GLU A 54 4.51 10.33 2.75
CA GLU A 54 5.69 9.65 2.27
C GLU A 54 6.03 10.12 0.85
N GLU A 55 5.01 10.43 0.06
CA GLU A 55 5.26 10.90 -1.29
C GLU A 55 5.92 12.28 -1.22
N LYS A 56 5.54 13.10 -0.24
CA LYS A 56 6.13 14.40 -0.12
C LYS A 56 7.59 14.31 0.29
N LYS A 57 8.00 13.21 0.88
CA LYS A 57 9.37 13.05 1.28
C LYS A 57 10.19 12.54 0.12
N CYS A 58 9.60 12.37 -1.04
CA CYS A 58 10.29 11.89 -2.22
C CYS A 58 10.88 10.50 -2.05
N ILE A 59 10.23 9.69 -1.27
CA ILE A 59 10.67 8.31 -1.08
C ILE A 59 9.95 7.41 -2.05
N ILE A 60 8.68 7.67 -2.30
CA ILE A 60 7.87 6.85 -3.18
C ILE A 60 7.08 7.72 -4.13
N ILE A 61 6.56 7.13 -5.17
CA ILE A 61 5.67 7.84 -6.10
C ILE A 61 4.52 6.92 -6.43
N SER A 62 3.42 7.50 -6.84
CA SER A 62 2.22 6.78 -7.25
C SER A 62 1.73 5.76 -6.23
N PRO A 63 1.54 6.16 -4.97
CA PRO A 63 1.02 5.21 -4.00
C PRO A 63 -0.41 4.85 -4.36
N LYS A 64 -0.79 3.60 -4.15
CA LYS A 64 -2.14 3.19 -4.42
C LYS A 64 -2.48 1.99 -3.58
N PHE A 65 -3.77 1.73 -3.40
CA PHE A 65 -4.21 0.60 -2.62
C PHE A 65 -4.54 -0.55 -3.58
N VAL A 66 -4.07 -1.72 -3.25
CA VAL A 66 -4.30 -2.90 -4.07
C VAL A 66 -5.21 -3.82 -3.27
N GLU A 67 -6.33 -4.21 -3.84
CA GLU A 67 -7.26 -5.08 -3.14
C GLU A 67 -6.65 -6.45 -2.98
N LEU A 68 -6.72 -6.99 -1.80
CA LEU A 68 -6.15 -8.30 -1.54
C LEU A 68 -7.20 -9.34 -1.82
N ASP A 69 -6.96 -10.18 -2.79
CA ASP A 69 -7.92 -11.20 -3.13
C ASP A 69 -7.53 -12.42 -2.40
N ASP A 70 -8.32 -12.86 -1.45
CA ASP A 70 -8.02 -13.97 -0.77
C ASP A 70 -8.82 -15.09 -1.12
N SER A 71 -9.24 -15.32 -2.17
CA SER A 71 -10.13 -16.38 -2.57
C SER A 71 -9.62 -17.75 -2.24
#